data_6c813f01c6d78ff0de983a48efbe082a
#
_entry.id   6c813f01c6d78ff0de983a48efbe082a
#
_cell.length_a   1.000
_cell.length_b   1.000
_cell.length_c   1.000
_cell.angle_alpha   90.00
_cell.angle_beta   90.00
_cell.angle_gamma   90.00
#
_symmetry.space_group_name_H-M   'P 1'
#
loop_
_entity.id
_entity.type
_entity.pdbx_description
1 polymer ?
#
loop_
_entity_poly.entity_id
_entity_poly.type
_entity_poly.pdbx_seq_one_letter_code
_entity_poly.pdbx_strand_id
1 'polypeptide(L)'
;MKYKEIYEESIEQPEKFWKKQADAIDWYNKPKEILSKDKNGYPLWYQDGELNICYLTLDKHVEDGYGDQVAFIYDSPVTQTIKKYTFSEVKTEVAKLAGGMQSLGMKKGDTAIIYMPMIPQTAFAMLACARIGVIHSVVFGGFAPHELAIRIDDCKPRVIITASSGIEVDRLIAYKPLVDEAITLASHRPKKVIVLNRKLGARVPFKKYDIDYDALVYGSEEAPCVPVNSNHPLYILYTSGTTGKPKGIVRDTGGYAVALKFSMKYIYNVKEGETFWAASDMGWAVGHSYILYGPLLNRNSTIIFEGKPIKTPDASTFWRIIAEHKVGTMFTAPTAI
;
A
#
# COMPACT_ATOMS: atom_id res chain seq x y z
N MET A 1 -11.09 8.63 -27.82
CA MET A 1 -10.13 7.76 -28.55
C MET A 1 -10.67 6.35 -28.44
N LYS A 2 -10.76 5.58 -29.55
CA LYS A 2 -11.22 4.19 -29.51
C LYS A 2 -10.13 3.28 -28.97
N TYR A 3 -10.49 2.17 -28.34
CA TYR A 3 -9.53 1.21 -27.77
C TYR A 3 -8.41 0.83 -28.74
N LYS A 4 -8.77 0.54 -29.99
CA LYS A 4 -7.82 0.16 -31.05
C LYS A 4 -6.73 1.23 -31.24
N GLU A 5 -7.11 2.50 -31.30
CA GLU A 5 -6.18 3.63 -31.48
C GLU A 5 -5.19 3.75 -30.30
N ILE A 6 -5.71 3.57 -29.07
CA ILE A 6 -4.88 3.58 -27.83
C ILE A 6 -3.89 2.42 -27.87
N TYR A 7 -4.36 1.22 -28.23
CA TYR A 7 -3.54 0.02 -28.27
C TYR A 7 -2.44 0.14 -29.35
N GLU A 8 -2.80 0.54 -30.58
CA GLU A 8 -1.85 0.73 -31.67
C GLU A 8 -0.78 1.78 -31.32
N GLU A 9 -1.17 2.96 -30.81
CA GLU A 9 -0.22 4.00 -30.38
C GLU A 9 0.72 3.47 -29.28
N SER A 10 0.22 2.67 -28.34
CA SER A 10 1.02 2.14 -27.22
C SER A 10 2.09 1.13 -27.66
N ILE A 11 1.87 0.41 -28.77
CA ILE A 11 2.80 -0.60 -29.31
C ILE A 11 3.75 0.01 -30.33
N GLU A 12 3.23 0.84 -31.23
CA GLU A 12 4.00 1.39 -32.34
C GLU A 12 4.86 2.59 -31.94
N GLN A 13 4.40 3.39 -30.95
CA GLN A 13 5.07 4.60 -30.50
C GLN A 13 5.13 4.68 -28.96
N PRO A 14 5.73 3.70 -28.27
CA PRO A 14 5.64 3.56 -26.81
C PRO A 14 6.16 4.78 -26.05
N GLU A 15 7.29 5.37 -26.46
CA GLU A 15 7.82 6.55 -25.76
C GLU A 15 6.88 7.76 -25.88
N LYS A 16 6.35 8.03 -27.06
CA LYS A 16 5.39 9.12 -27.27
C LYS A 16 4.11 8.88 -26.48
N PHE A 17 3.60 7.66 -26.52
CA PHE A 17 2.41 7.25 -25.79
C PHE A 17 2.59 7.46 -24.28
N TRP A 18 3.64 6.88 -23.69
CA TRP A 18 3.89 6.97 -22.26
C TRP A 18 4.31 8.37 -21.80
N LYS A 19 4.95 9.18 -22.68
CA LYS A 19 5.18 10.61 -22.42
C LYS A 19 3.85 11.34 -22.16
N LYS A 20 2.85 11.11 -23.01
CA LYS A 20 1.51 11.68 -22.88
C LYS A 20 0.80 11.20 -21.61
N GLN A 21 0.97 9.93 -21.23
CA GLN A 21 0.38 9.44 -19.98
C GLN A 21 1.05 10.04 -18.74
N ALA A 22 2.34 10.32 -18.80
CA ALA A 22 3.08 10.98 -17.72
C ALA A 22 2.61 12.43 -17.46
N ASP A 23 1.95 13.08 -18.42
CA ASP A 23 1.34 14.40 -18.22
C ASP A 23 0.16 14.41 -17.24
N ALA A 24 -0.39 13.22 -16.92
CA ALA A 24 -1.44 13.09 -15.91
C ALA A 24 -0.91 12.95 -14.45
N ILE A 25 0.40 13.03 -14.27
CA ILE A 25 1.08 12.97 -12.98
C ILE A 25 1.68 14.35 -12.66
N ASP A 26 1.49 14.81 -11.41
CA ASP A 26 2.13 16.02 -10.90
C ASP A 26 3.55 15.67 -10.41
N TRP A 27 4.54 16.02 -11.20
CA TRP A 27 5.95 15.80 -10.93
C TRP A 27 6.56 16.98 -10.16
N TYR A 28 7.41 16.73 -9.18
CA TYR A 28 8.31 17.76 -8.65
C TYR A 28 9.33 18.19 -9.70
N ASN A 29 9.88 17.21 -10.45
CA ASN A 29 10.69 17.44 -11.63
C ASN A 29 10.15 16.59 -12.77
N LYS A 30 9.57 17.22 -13.80
CA LYS A 30 8.94 16.53 -14.93
C LYS A 30 10.01 15.83 -15.78
N PRO A 31 9.85 14.52 -16.08
CA PRO A 31 10.84 13.79 -16.86
C PRO A 31 10.93 14.28 -18.30
N LYS A 32 12.16 14.39 -18.80
CA LYS A 32 12.48 14.66 -20.21
C LYS A 32 12.79 13.36 -20.94
N GLU A 33 13.46 12.44 -20.27
CA GLU A 33 13.82 11.12 -20.77
C GLU A 33 12.72 10.11 -20.37
N ILE A 34 11.99 9.61 -21.35
CA ILE A 34 10.82 8.76 -21.11
C ILE A 34 11.23 7.32 -20.91
N LEU A 35 12.10 6.80 -21.79
CA LEU A 35 12.58 5.43 -21.75
C LEU A 35 14.09 5.43 -22.00
N SER A 36 14.82 4.86 -21.07
CA SER A 36 16.26 4.63 -21.17
C SER A 36 16.61 3.21 -20.74
N LYS A 37 17.88 2.89 -20.60
CA LYS A 37 18.34 1.58 -20.15
C LYS A 37 19.38 1.74 -19.06
N ASP A 38 19.33 0.83 -18.09
CA ASP A 38 20.40 0.73 -17.10
C ASP A 38 21.68 0.11 -17.73
N LYS A 39 22.75 0.03 -16.92
CA LYS A 39 24.04 -0.55 -17.35
C LYS A 39 23.96 -2.02 -17.79
N ASN A 40 22.89 -2.73 -17.45
CA ASN A 40 22.65 -4.13 -17.83
C ASN A 40 21.67 -4.26 -19.01
N GLY A 41 21.19 -3.12 -19.55
CA GLY A 41 20.25 -3.08 -20.67
C GLY A 41 18.78 -3.20 -20.29
N TYR A 42 18.43 -3.20 -18.98
CA TYR A 42 17.06 -3.19 -18.53
C TYR A 42 16.40 -1.82 -18.70
N PRO A 43 15.12 -1.78 -19.09
CA PRO A 43 14.41 -0.52 -19.31
C PRO A 43 14.25 0.27 -18.00
N LEU A 44 14.51 1.56 -18.09
CA LEU A 44 14.23 2.56 -17.04
C LEU A 44 13.22 3.57 -17.57
N TRP A 45 12.11 3.72 -16.87
CA TRP A 45 11.07 4.67 -17.23
C TRP A 45 11.24 5.97 -16.43
N TYR A 46 11.18 7.12 -17.14
CA TYR A 46 11.18 8.46 -16.54
C TYR A 46 12.40 8.74 -15.65
N GLN A 47 13.59 8.34 -16.08
CA GLN A 47 14.79 8.27 -15.25
C GLN A 47 15.17 9.59 -14.56
N ASP A 48 14.94 10.74 -15.18
CA ASP A 48 15.23 12.08 -14.65
C ASP A 48 14.03 12.73 -13.93
N GLY A 49 12.90 12.01 -13.81
CA GLY A 49 11.71 12.49 -13.11
C GLY A 49 11.82 12.37 -11.58
N GLU A 50 11.17 13.30 -10.88
CA GLU A 50 11.00 13.25 -9.42
C GLU A 50 9.55 13.42 -9.04
N LEU A 51 9.06 12.58 -8.12
CA LEU A 51 7.71 12.61 -7.62
C LEU A 51 7.66 12.10 -6.16
N ASN A 52 6.49 12.14 -5.56
CA ASN A 52 6.17 11.36 -4.36
C ASN A 52 4.77 10.77 -4.52
N ILE A 53 4.64 9.45 -4.50
CA ILE A 53 3.34 8.82 -4.75
C ILE A 53 2.35 9.06 -3.61
N CYS A 54 2.81 9.27 -2.35
CA CYS A 54 1.92 9.66 -1.26
C CYS A 54 1.36 11.06 -1.46
N TYR A 55 2.16 12.01 -1.92
CA TYR A 55 1.70 13.35 -2.30
C TYR A 55 0.57 13.26 -3.35
N LEU A 56 0.80 12.50 -4.41
CA LEU A 56 -0.15 12.33 -5.51
C LEU A 56 -1.46 11.66 -5.07
N THR A 57 -1.41 10.80 -4.08
CA THR A 57 -2.57 10.03 -3.59
C THR A 57 -3.35 10.73 -2.48
N LEU A 58 -2.76 11.69 -1.78
CA LEU A 58 -3.39 12.36 -0.64
C LEU A 58 -3.28 13.88 -0.71
N ASP A 59 -2.05 14.42 -0.59
CA ASP A 59 -1.83 15.86 -0.40
C ASP A 59 -2.39 16.68 -1.57
N LYS A 60 -2.12 16.24 -2.80
CA LYS A 60 -2.62 16.86 -4.02
C LYS A 60 -4.14 16.99 -4.02
N HIS A 61 -4.86 15.94 -3.62
CA HIS A 61 -6.32 15.99 -3.58
C HIS A 61 -6.85 16.95 -2.49
N VAL A 62 -6.15 17.05 -1.36
CA VAL A 62 -6.50 18.03 -0.31
C VAL A 62 -6.25 19.45 -0.80
N GLU A 63 -5.11 19.71 -1.45
CA GLU A 63 -4.75 21.00 -2.03
C GLU A 63 -5.71 21.43 -3.15
N ASP A 64 -6.22 20.48 -3.94
CA ASP A 64 -7.22 20.68 -4.97
C ASP A 64 -8.67 20.90 -4.43
N GLY A 65 -8.84 20.90 -3.09
CA GLY A 65 -10.13 21.15 -2.45
C GLY A 65 -11.02 19.91 -2.25
N TYR A 66 -10.49 18.70 -2.43
CA TYR A 66 -11.21 17.44 -2.23
C TYR A 66 -10.93 16.78 -0.87
N GLY A 67 -10.44 17.54 0.11
CA GLY A 67 -10.07 17.04 1.42
C GLY A 67 -11.20 16.32 2.16
N ASP A 68 -12.45 16.77 2.00
CA ASP A 68 -13.63 16.19 2.66
C ASP A 68 -14.22 14.96 1.92
N GLN A 69 -13.72 14.66 0.71
CA GLN A 69 -14.14 13.47 -0.02
C GLN A 69 -13.61 12.22 0.70
N VAL A 70 -14.44 11.16 0.71
CA VAL A 70 -14.04 9.85 1.29
C VAL A 70 -12.94 9.23 0.46
N ALA A 71 -11.81 8.93 1.10
CA ALA A 71 -10.68 8.19 0.53
C ALA A 71 -10.81 6.68 0.82
N PHE A 72 -11.05 6.32 2.09
CA PHE A 72 -11.23 4.91 2.49
C PHE A 72 -12.60 4.65 3.10
N ILE A 73 -13.17 3.52 2.74
CA ILE A 73 -14.31 2.89 3.42
C ILE A 73 -13.78 1.62 4.06
N TYR A 74 -13.64 1.62 5.37
CA TYR A 74 -13.31 0.43 6.14
C TYR A 74 -14.59 -0.29 6.50
N ASP A 75 -14.72 -1.55 6.07
CA ASP A 75 -15.85 -2.42 6.35
C ASP A 75 -15.33 -3.72 6.97
N SER A 76 -15.64 -3.93 8.25
CA SER A 76 -15.19 -5.06 9.03
C SER A 76 -16.37 -5.79 9.69
N PRO A 77 -16.93 -6.81 9.04
CA PRO A 77 -17.94 -7.66 9.67
C PRO A 77 -17.43 -8.38 10.92
N VAL A 78 -16.13 -8.68 10.97
CA VAL A 78 -15.52 -9.39 12.11
C VAL A 78 -15.40 -8.54 13.39
N THR A 79 -15.39 -7.22 13.24
CA THR A 79 -15.44 -6.26 14.36
C THR A 79 -16.73 -5.45 14.40
N GLN A 80 -17.67 -5.73 13.47
CA GLN A 80 -18.91 -4.99 13.32
C GLN A 80 -18.69 -3.48 13.17
N THR A 81 -17.67 -3.10 12.39
CA THR A 81 -17.25 -1.71 12.23
C THR A 81 -17.35 -1.30 10.78
N ILE A 82 -18.05 -0.19 10.50
CA ILE A 82 -17.96 0.53 9.24
C ILE A 82 -17.48 1.94 9.55
N LYS A 83 -16.38 2.34 8.94
CA LYS A 83 -15.82 3.69 9.13
C LYS A 83 -15.34 4.27 7.80
N LYS A 84 -15.70 5.51 7.55
CA LYS A 84 -15.21 6.29 6.41
C LYS A 84 -14.10 7.23 6.87
N TYR A 85 -13.09 7.38 6.03
CA TYR A 85 -12.00 8.32 6.23
C TYR A 85 -11.91 9.24 5.02
N THR A 86 -11.87 10.53 5.25
CA THR A 86 -11.67 11.54 4.20
C THR A 86 -10.20 11.62 3.79
N PHE A 87 -9.91 12.26 2.64
CA PHE A 87 -8.53 12.50 2.21
C PHE A 87 -7.76 13.32 3.25
N SER A 88 -8.37 14.32 3.88
CA SER A 88 -7.75 15.12 4.94
C SER A 88 -7.40 14.29 6.17
N GLU A 89 -8.33 13.43 6.64
CA GLU A 89 -8.09 12.55 7.78
C GLU A 89 -6.95 11.57 7.50
N VAL A 90 -6.98 10.93 6.32
CA VAL A 90 -5.91 9.98 5.91
C VAL A 90 -4.57 10.70 5.81
N LYS A 91 -4.52 11.89 5.18
CA LYS A 91 -3.30 12.69 5.06
C LYS A 91 -2.69 12.97 6.44
N THR A 92 -3.49 13.42 7.40
CA THR A 92 -3.04 13.74 8.76
C THR A 92 -2.48 12.50 9.47
N GLU A 93 -3.20 11.38 9.46
CA GLU A 93 -2.75 10.13 10.07
C GLU A 93 -1.44 9.62 9.44
N VAL A 94 -1.36 9.62 8.13
CA VAL A 94 -0.19 9.20 7.36
C VAL A 94 1.01 10.11 7.62
N ALA A 95 0.80 11.43 7.64
CA ALA A 95 1.87 12.40 7.85
C ALA A 95 2.44 12.31 9.28
N LYS A 96 1.59 12.11 10.29
CA LYS A 96 2.02 11.89 11.69
C LYS A 96 2.76 10.57 11.87
N LEU A 97 2.24 9.47 11.30
CA LEU A 97 2.95 8.18 11.32
C LEU A 97 4.34 8.30 10.67
N ALA A 98 4.42 8.99 9.53
CA ALA A 98 5.68 9.25 8.84
C ALA A 98 6.65 10.07 9.69
N GLY A 99 6.17 11.11 10.38
CA GLY A 99 6.96 11.90 11.35
C GLY A 99 7.47 11.05 12.52
N GLY A 100 6.60 10.19 13.05
CA GLY A 100 6.98 9.21 14.06
C GLY A 100 8.06 8.25 13.57
N MET A 101 7.95 7.75 12.34
CA MET A 101 8.99 6.90 11.74
C MET A 101 10.32 7.66 11.58
N GLN A 102 10.30 8.94 11.18
CA GLN A 102 11.50 9.78 11.12
C GLN A 102 12.14 9.99 12.51
N SER A 103 11.35 10.19 13.56
CA SER A 103 11.87 10.31 14.94
C SER A 103 12.55 9.03 15.43
N LEU A 104 12.15 7.87 14.91
CA LEU A 104 12.83 6.58 15.12
C LEU A 104 14.08 6.40 14.23
N GLY A 105 14.44 7.41 13.44
CA GLY A 105 15.62 7.45 12.59
C GLY A 105 15.43 6.81 11.21
N MET A 106 14.19 6.58 10.76
CA MET A 106 13.90 6.15 9.39
C MET A 106 14.18 7.28 8.40
N LYS A 107 14.73 6.94 7.26
CA LYS A 107 15.05 7.88 6.18
C LYS A 107 14.86 7.24 4.80
N LYS A 108 14.87 8.07 3.78
CA LYS A 108 14.80 7.66 2.37
C LYS A 108 15.80 6.53 2.08
N GLY A 109 15.31 5.44 1.47
CA GLY A 109 16.08 4.25 1.13
C GLY A 109 16.15 3.18 2.22
N ASP A 110 15.75 3.48 3.47
CA ASP A 110 15.57 2.43 4.49
C ASP A 110 14.41 1.50 4.08
N THR A 111 14.41 0.28 4.62
CA THR A 111 13.34 -0.69 4.40
C THR A 111 12.48 -0.87 5.65
N ALA A 112 11.19 -1.15 5.45
CA ALA A 112 10.23 -1.52 6.50
C ALA A 112 9.42 -2.74 6.09
N ILE A 113 9.14 -3.64 7.04
CA ILE A 113 8.14 -4.69 6.86
C ILE A 113 6.83 -4.27 7.51
N ILE A 114 5.72 -4.50 6.82
CA ILE A 114 4.36 -4.33 7.32
C ILE A 114 3.72 -5.71 7.39
N TYR A 115 3.46 -6.18 8.61
CA TYR A 115 2.81 -7.47 8.87
C TYR A 115 1.58 -7.24 9.75
N MET A 116 0.47 -6.93 9.09
CA MET A 116 -0.77 -6.47 9.72
C MET A 116 -2.00 -7.08 9.03
N PRO A 117 -3.16 -7.17 9.70
CA PRO A 117 -4.42 -7.54 9.05
C PRO A 117 -4.91 -6.47 8.08
N MET A 118 -5.99 -6.77 7.35
CA MET A 118 -6.64 -5.86 6.40
C MET A 118 -7.41 -4.74 7.12
N ILE A 119 -6.68 -3.77 7.66
CA ILE A 119 -7.21 -2.61 8.40
C ILE A 119 -6.66 -1.29 7.84
N PRO A 120 -7.29 -0.15 8.10
CA PRO A 120 -6.84 1.15 7.59
C PRO A 120 -5.37 1.46 7.92
N GLN A 121 -4.91 1.09 9.11
CA GLN A 121 -3.53 1.34 9.55
C GLN A 121 -2.48 0.61 8.69
N THR A 122 -2.84 -0.48 8.02
CA THR A 122 -1.97 -1.14 7.02
C THR A 122 -1.75 -0.22 5.82
N ALA A 123 -2.83 0.39 5.30
CA ALA A 123 -2.75 1.37 4.23
C ALA A 123 -1.99 2.63 4.66
N PHE A 124 -2.24 3.12 5.88
CA PHE A 124 -1.53 4.27 6.43
C PHE A 124 -0.03 4.01 6.55
N ALA A 125 0.38 2.81 6.97
CA ALA A 125 1.78 2.41 7.06
C ALA A 125 2.47 2.37 5.68
N MET A 126 1.79 1.84 4.64
CA MET A 126 2.30 1.83 3.27
C MET A 126 2.50 3.26 2.74
N LEU A 127 1.51 4.13 2.94
CA LEU A 127 1.57 5.54 2.51
C LEU A 127 2.59 6.35 3.31
N ALA A 128 2.73 6.10 4.62
CA ALA A 128 3.74 6.75 5.46
C ALA A 128 5.17 6.39 5.02
N CYS A 129 5.41 5.12 4.68
CA CYS A 129 6.68 4.71 4.06
C CYS A 129 6.93 5.47 2.76
N ALA A 130 5.97 5.47 1.84
CA ALA A 130 6.07 6.18 0.57
C ALA A 130 6.29 7.68 0.75
N ARG A 131 5.66 8.31 1.76
CA ARG A 131 5.78 9.73 2.09
C ARG A 131 7.21 10.17 2.32
N ILE A 132 7.99 9.37 3.03
CA ILE A 132 9.38 9.68 3.39
C ILE A 132 10.42 8.89 2.58
N GLY A 133 10.00 8.24 1.49
CA GLY A 133 10.88 7.48 0.61
C GLY A 133 11.44 6.18 1.23
N VAL A 134 10.76 5.62 2.22
CA VAL A 134 11.06 4.31 2.80
C VAL A 134 10.46 3.21 1.92
N ILE A 135 11.23 2.16 1.67
CA ILE A 135 10.83 1.01 0.85
C ILE A 135 10.05 0.04 1.74
N HIS A 136 8.75 -0.16 1.47
CA HIS A 136 7.96 -1.07 2.28
C HIS A 136 7.85 -2.46 1.66
N SER A 137 7.67 -3.46 2.51
CA SER A 137 7.31 -4.82 2.12
C SER A 137 6.13 -5.28 2.96
N VAL A 138 4.96 -5.40 2.34
CA VAL A 138 3.77 -5.95 3.02
C VAL A 138 3.81 -7.45 2.94
N VAL A 139 3.72 -8.08 4.10
CA VAL A 139 3.71 -9.55 4.22
C VAL A 139 2.28 -9.99 4.55
N PHE A 140 1.75 -10.93 3.78
CA PHE A 140 0.43 -11.49 4.00
C PHE A 140 0.29 -12.08 5.40
N GLY A 141 -0.77 -11.70 6.12
CA GLY A 141 -0.98 -12.02 7.52
C GLY A 141 -1.17 -13.51 7.85
N GLY A 142 -1.38 -14.34 6.83
CA GLY A 142 -1.47 -15.79 6.96
C GLY A 142 -0.12 -16.54 6.95
N PHE A 143 1.01 -15.83 6.78
CA PHE A 143 2.33 -16.47 6.77
C PHE A 143 2.84 -16.82 8.17
N ALA A 144 3.47 -18.01 8.26
CA ALA A 144 4.11 -18.47 9.48
C ALA A 144 5.38 -17.66 9.82
N PRO A 145 5.85 -17.70 11.09
CA PRO A 145 7.05 -16.95 11.53
C PRO A 145 8.30 -17.22 10.70
N HIS A 146 8.52 -18.46 10.26
CA HIS A 146 9.66 -18.83 9.42
C HIS A 146 9.64 -18.08 8.07
N GLU A 147 8.47 -17.95 7.45
CA GLU A 147 8.30 -17.22 6.19
C GLU A 147 8.54 -15.73 6.36
N LEU A 148 8.16 -15.17 7.49
CA LEU A 148 8.44 -13.77 7.85
C LEU A 148 9.95 -13.58 8.13
N ALA A 149 10.60 -14.54 8.80
CA ALA A 149 12.03 -14.49 9.09
C ALA A 149 12.90 -14.44 7.83
N ILE A 150 12.57 -15.24 6.81
CA ILE A 150 13.27 -15.21 5.51
C ILE A 150 13.20 -13.80 4.89
N ARG A 151 12.04 -13.16 4.95
CA ARG A 151 11.84 -11.80 4.40
C ARG A 151 12.58 -10.74 5.24
N ILE A 152 12.65 -10.92 6.55
CA ILE A 152 13.45 -10.06 7.44
C ILE A 152 14.93 -10.15 7.07
N ASP A 153 15.45 -11.35 6.81
CA ASP A 153 16.86 -11.54 6.45
C ASP A 153 17.20 -11.01 5.06
N ASP A 154 16.26 -11.05 4.11
CA ASP A 154 16.48 -10.59 2.75
C ASP A 154 16.37 -9.07 2.64
N CYS A 155 15.26 -8.46 3.05
CA CYS A 155 15.07 -7.02 2.92
C CYS A 155 15.68 -6.18 4.06
N LYS A 156 16.14 -6.83 5.13
CA LYS A 156 16.84 -6.20 6.28
C LYS A 156 16.11 -4.96 6.82
N PRO A 157 14.84 -5.09 7.25
CA PRO A 157 14.04 -3.94 7.65
C PRO A 157 14.63 -3.25 8.88
N ARG A 158 14.66 -1.92 8.84
CA ARG A 158 15.00 -1.12 10.02
C ARG A 158 13.87 -1.14 11.05
N VAL A 159 12.62 -1.17 10.56
CA VAL A 159 11.40 -1.19 11.38
C VAL A 159 10.45 -2.26 10.86
N ILE A 160 9.76 -2.93 11.77
CA ILE A 160 8.57 -3.74 11.47
C ILE A 160 7.35 -3.02 12.03
N ILE A 161 6.28 -2.93 11.25
CA ILE A 161 4.99 -2.38 11.67
C ILE A 161 4.00 -3.54 11.73
N THR A 162 3.36 -3.73 12.89
CA THR A 162 2.45 -4.85 13.13
C THR A 162 1.27 -4.47 14.01
N ALA A 163 0.30 -5.36 14.13
CA ALA A 163 -0.78 -5.27 15.11
C ALA A 163 -0.60 -6.28 16.24
N SER A 164 -1.24 -6.07 17.38
CA SER A 164 -1.29 -7.07 18.45
C SER A 164 -1.99 -8.34 17.97
N SER A 165 -3.11 -8.18 17.24
CA SER A 165 -3.96 -9.28 16.76
C SER A 165 -4.80 -8.89 15.55
N GLY A 166 -5.36 -9.87 14.87
CA GLY A 166 -6.35 -9.76 13.82
C GLY A 166 -7.36 -10.90 13.92
N ILE A 167 -8.43 -10.83 13.13
CA ILE A 167 -9.43 -11.88 13.05
C ILE A 167 -9.47 -12.43 11.62
N GLU A 168 -9.33 -13.73 11.48
CA GLU A 168 -9.51 -14.44 10.22
C GLU A 168 -10.74 -15.35 10.32
N VAL A 169 -11.83 -14.92 9.67
CA VAL A 169 -13.17 -15.51 9.76
C VAL A 169 -13.70 -15.39 11.21
N ASP A 170 -13.50 -16.41 12.03
CA ASP A 170 -13.88 -16.51 13.44
C ASP A 170 -12.66 -16.72 14.37
N ARG A 171 -11.45 -16.83 13.79
CA ARG A 171 -10.23 -17.13 14.52
C ARG A 171 -9.42 -15.88 14.82
N LEU A 172 -9.11 -15.66 16.10
CA LEU A 172 -8.16 -14.65 16.52
C LEU A 172 -6.72 -15.07 16.16
N ILE A 173 -6.01 -14.24 15.43
CA ILE A 173 -4.61 -14.40 15.07
C ILE A 173 -3.78 -13.42 15.90
N ALA A 174 -2.83 -13.93 16.67
CA ALA A 174 -1.91 -13.13 17.48
C ALA A 174 -0.70 -12.71 16.63
N TYR A 175 -0.78 -11.55 15.95
CA TYR A 175 0.27 -11.07 15.04
C TYR A 175 1.60 -10.77 15.74
N LYS A 176 1.56 -10.06 16.86
CA LYS A 176 2.79 -9.69 17.58
C LYS A 176 3.63 -10.87 18.05
N PRO A 177 3.08 -11.95 18.64
CA PRO A 177 3.84 -13.16 18.95
C PRO A 177 4.50 -13.80 17.73
N LEU A 178 3.82 -13.81 16.57
CA LEU A 178 4.41 -14.34 15.32
C LEU A 178 5.59 -13.47 14.85
N VAL A 179 5.50 -12.13 14.98
CA VAL A 179 6.62 -11.23 14.70
C VAL A 179 7.78 -11.46 15.64
N ASP A 180 7.52 -11.65 16.94
CA ASP A 180 8.57 -11.91 17.92
C ASP A 180 9.32 -13.23 17.66
N GLU A 181 8.60 -14.26 17.28
CA GLU A 181 9.18 -15.55 16.87
C GLU A 181 10.01 -15.36 15.58
N ALA A 182 9.46 -14.69 14.57
CA ALA A 182 10.17 -14.42 13.33
C ALA A 182 11.48 -13.66 13.55
N ILE A 183 11.47 -12.62 14.41
CA ILE A 183 12.69 -11.89 14.79
C ILE A 183 13.69 -12.82 15.49
N THR A 184 13.24 -13.77 16.28
CA THR A 184 14.13 -14.73 16.94
C THR A 184 14.77 -15.70 15.95
N LEU A 185 14.03 -16.12 14.92
CA LEU A 185 14.51 -17.01 13.86
C LEU A 185 15.43 -16.32 12.87
N ALA A 186 15.19 -15.03 12.59
CA ALA A 186 15.96 -14.27 11.61
C ALA A 186 17.38 -13.95 12.10
N SER A 187 18.32 -13.82 11.19
CA SER A 187 19.69 -13.36 11.45
C SER A 187 19.75 -11.85 11.61
N HIS A 188 18.97 -11.10 10.81
CA HIS A 188 18.85 -9.64 10.91
C HIS A 188 17.94 -9.25 12.08
N ARG A 189 18.30 -8.16 12.77
CA ARG A 189 17.53 -7.61 13.89
C ARG A 189 16.99 -6.21 13.56
N PRO A 190 15.67 -6.06 13.39
CA PRO A 190 15.04 -4.73 13.27
C PRO A 190 15.34 -3.87 14.50
N LYS A 191 15.51 -2.56 14.31
CA LYS A 191 15.79 -1.66 15.43
C LYS A 191 14.57 -1.42 16.31
N LYS A 192 13.39 -1.38 15.69
CA LYS A 192 12.11 -1.13 16.37
C LYS A 192 10.99 -1.94 15.74
N VAL A 193 9.96 -2.22 16.56
CA VAL A 193 8.69 -2.78 16.12
C VAL A 193 7.58 -1.81 16.54
N ILE A 194 6.86 -1.24 15.59
CA ILE A 194 5.69 -0.38 15.84
C ILE A 194 4.48 -1.30 15.94
N VAL A 195 3.79 -1.26 17.08
CA VAL A 195 2.70 -2.21 17.40
C VAL A 195 1.39 -1.45 17.59
N LEU A 196 0.42 -1.68 16.71
CA LEU A 196 -0.95 -1.25 16.92
C LEU A 196 -1.63 -2.20 17.92
N ASN A 197 -1.99 -1.68 19.09
CA ASN A 197 -2.68 -2.48 20.10
C ASN A 197 -4.18 -2.52 19.82
N ARG A 198 -4.65 -3.55 19.11
CA ARG A 198 -6.07 -3.76 18.88
C ARG A 198 -6.74 -4.29 20.17
N LYS A 199 -7.91 -3.76 20.49
CA LYS A 199 -8.71 -4.22 21.64
C LYS A 199 -9.43 -5.55 21.34
N LEU A 200 -8.69 -6.53 20.79
CA LEU A 200 -9.16 -7.86 20.43
C LEU A 200 -8.31 -8.89 21.19
N GLY A 201 -8.95 -9.67 22.05
CA GLY A 201 -8.26 -10.70 22.83
C GLY A 201 -7.39 -10.15 23.98
N ALA A 202 -6.43 -10.95 24.43
CA ALA A 202 -5.55 -10.57 25.55
C ALA A 202 -4.54 -9.48 25.12
N ARG A 203 -4.21 -8.60 26.06
CA ARG A 203 -3.16 -7.60 25.87
C ARG A 203 -1.81 -8.31 25.63
N VAL A 204 -1.12 -7.93 24.56
CA VAL A 204 0.22 -8.45 24.27
C VAL A 204 1.26 -7.64 25.02
N PRO A 205 2.18 -8.27 25.77
CA PRO A 205 3.24 -7.54 26.47
C PRO A 205 4.23 -6.94 25.45
N PHE A 206 4.64 -5.69 25.68
CA PHE A 206 5.63 -5.01 24.87
C PHE A 206 7.04 -5.36 25.32
N LYS A 207 7.94 -5.57 24.38
CA LYS A 207 9.37 -5.72 24.56
C LYS A 207 10.08 -4.35 24.51
N LYS A 208 11.33 -4.29 24.94
CA LYS A 208 12.13 -3.03 24.98
C LYS A 208 12.24 -2.32 23.61
N TYR A 209 12.13 -3.03 22.52
CA TYR A 209 12.21 -2.46 21.16
C TYR A 209 10.84 -2.12 20.56
N ASP A 210 9.75 -2.41 21.26
CA ASP A 210 8.40 -2.11 20.81
C ASP A 210 8.02 -0.65 21.06
N ILE A 211 7.28 -0.10 20.14
CA ILE A 211 6.75 1.26 20.17
C ILE A 211 5.23 1.14 19.96
N ASP A 212 4.47 1.77 20.82
CA ASP A 212 3.01 1.85 20.67
C ASP A 212 2.66 2.73 19.45
N TYR A 213 1.85 2.19 18.53
CA TYR A 213 1.46 2.87 17.29
C TYR A 213 0.69 4.16 17.59
N ASP A 214 -0.33 4.08 18.45
CA ASP A 214 -1.21 5.22 18.74
C ASP A 214 -0.44 6.32 19.47
N ALA A 215 0.39 5.97 20.45
CA ALA A 215 1.25 6.92 21.14
C ALA A 215 2.28 7.58 20.20
N LEU A 216 2.85 6.82 19.26
CA LEU A 216 3.77 7.34 18.25
C LEU A 216 3.07 8.36 17.33
N VAL A 217 1.92 8.02 16.79
CA VAL A 217 1.15 8.91 15.89
C VAL A 217 0.68 10.15 16.64
N TYR A 218 0.13 9.99 17.86
CA TYR A 218 -0.35 11.11 18.65
C TYR A 218 0.77 12.09 19.04
N GLY A 219 1.95 11.58 19.38
CA GLY A 219 3.10 12.37 19.82
C GLY A 219 3.97 12.94 18.71
N SER A 220 3.61 12.74 17.43
CA SER A 220 4.45 13.13 16.30
C SER A 220 3.91 14.33 15.54
N GLU A 221 4.83 15.15 15.03
CA GLU A 221 4.54 16.19 14.05
C GLU A 221 4.35 15.55 12.66
N GLU A 222 3.63 16.26 11.79
CA GLU A 222 3.41 15.83 10.40
C GLU A 222 4.70 15.95 9.58
N ALA A 223 5.16 14.84 8.97
CA ALA A 223 6.27 14.86 8.03
C ALA A 223 5.81 15.35 6.64
N PRO A 224 6.60 16.18 5.95
CA PRO A 224 6.34 16.50 4.54
C PRO A 224 6.62 15.30 3.63
N CYS A 225 6.08 15.35 2.41
CA CYS A 225 6.42 14.40 1.36
C CYS A 225 7.85 14.63 0.85
N VAL A 226 8.67 13.60 0.82
CA VAL A 226 10.06 13.67 0.35
C VAL A 226 10.10 13.33 -1.14
N PRO A 227 10.59 14.22 -2.03
CA PRO A 227 10.77 13.91 -3.43
C PRO A 227 11.71 12.72 -3.63
N VAL A 228 11.31 11.80 -4.50
CA VAL A 228 12.12 10.64 -4.87
C VAL A 228 12.27 10.57 -6.39
N ASN A 229 13.38 10.04 -6.85
CA ASN A 229 13.57 9.76 -8.27
C ASN A 229 12.54 8.75 -8.76
N SER A 230 12.12 8.83 -10.01
CA SER A 230 11.15 7.92 -10.63
C SER A 230 11.50 6.44 -10.45
N ASN A 231 12.78 6.10 -10.53
CA ASN A 231 13.26 4.73 -10.35
C ASN A 231 13.58 4.35 -8.90
N HIS A 232 13.29 5.25 -7.94
CA HIS A 232 13.40 4.91 -6.52
C HIS A 232 12.45 3.77 -6.17
N PRO A 233 12.92 2.70 -5.48
CA PRO A 233 12.08 1.60 -5.05
C PRO A 233 10.93 2.08 -4.15
N LEU A 234 9.70 1.72 -4.49
CA LEU A 234 8.52 1.98 -3.67
C LEU A 234 8.29 0.83 -2.69
N TYR A 235 8.30 -0.41 -3.21
CA TYR A 235 8.06 -1.59 -2.39
C TYR A 235 8.81 -2.83 -2.91
N ILE A 236 8.93 -3.81 -2.01
CA ILE A 236 9.41 -5.16 -2.31
C ILE A 236 8.26 -6.13 -2.08
N LEU A 237 7.86 -6.87 -3.10
CA LEU A 237 6.85 -7.91 -3.00
C LEU A 237 7.46 -9.29 -3.22
N TYR A 238 7.31 -10.18 -2.24
CA TYR A 238 7.84 -11.53 -2.32
C TYR A 238 6.86 -12.49 -2.97
N THR A 239 7.34 -13.21 -3.98
CA THR A 239 6.61 -14.28 -4.64
C THR A 239 7.22 -15.64 -4.30
N SER A 240 6.42 -16.71 -4.38
CA SER A 240 6.92 -18.08 -4.26
C SER A 240 7.88 -18.36 -5.42
N GLY A 241 9.18 -18.45 -5.13
CA GLY A 241 10.18 -18.81 -6.13
C GLY A 241 10.11 -20.28 -6.51
N THR A 242 10.38 -20.62 -7.77
CA THR A 242 10.49 -22.00 -8.27
C THR A 242 11.60 -22.80 -7.58
N THR A 243 12.51 -22.13 -6.88
CA THR A 243 13.65 -22.72 -6.14
C THR A 243 13.39 -22.88 -4.64
N GLY A 244 12.15 -22.71 -4.17
CA GLY A 244 11.78 -22.80 -2.75
C GLY A 244 12.12 -21.58 -1.89
N LYS A 245 12.98 -20.64 -2.38
CA LYS A 245 13.23 -19.38 -1.69
C LYS A 245 12.37 -18.26 -2.27
N PRO A 246 11.68 -17.45 -1.44
CA PRO A 246 10.95 -16.28 -1.91
C PRO A 246 11.85 -15.33 -2.70
N LYS A 247 11.32 -14.80 -3.82
CA LYS A 247 12.01 -13.80 -4.63
C LYS A 247 11.35 -12.45 -4.41
N GLY A 248 12.12 -11.44 -3.98
CA GLY A 248 11.67 -10.07 -3.81
C GLY A 248 11.65 -9.32 -5.15
N ILE A 249 10.45 -8.99 -5.63
CA ILE A 249 10.26 -8.13 -6.80
C ILE A 249 10.25 -6.69 -6.31
N VAL A 250 11.17 -5.88 -6.82
CA VAL A 250 11.26 -4.45 -6.52
C VAL A 250 10.44 -3.67 -7.53
N ARG A 251 9.57 -2.80 -7.04
CA ARG A 251 8.74 -1.91 -7.87
C ARG A 251 9.25 -0.48 -7.77
N ASP A 252 9.49 0.17 -8.91
CA ASP A 252 9.79 1.59 -9.01
C ASP A 252 8.58 2.47 -8.69
N THR A 253 8.80 3.76 -8.44
CA THR A 253 7.74 4.69 -8.04
C THR A 253 7.06 5.35 -9.26
N GLY A 254 7.83 5.89 -10.20
CA GLY A 254 7.30 6.74 -11.27
C GLY A 254 6.58 5.98 -12.38
N GLY A 255 7.23 4.96 -12.93
CA GLY A 255 6.63 4.09 -13.94
C GLY A 255 5.35 3.44 -13.43
N TYR A 256 5.37 3.02 -12.16
CA TYR A 256 4.21 2.45 -11.49
C TYR A 256 3.05 3.45 -11.34
N ALA A 257 3.32 4.68 -10.89
CA ALA A 257 2.29 5.71 -10.74
C ALA A 257 1.61 6.05 -12.08
N VAL A 258 2.38 6.22 -13.15
CA VAL A 258 1.84 6.49 -14.50
C VAL A 258 0.99 5.32 -15.00
N ALA A 259 1.47 4.07 -14.85
CA ALA A 259 0.75 2.87 -15.29
C ALA A 259 -0.57 2.69 -14.52
N LEU A 260 -0.58 2.95 -13.20
CA LEU A 260 -1.80 2.86 -12.39
C LEU A 260 -2.83 3.94 -12.78
N LYS A 261 -2.41 5.19 -12.92
CA LYS A 261 -3.31 6.27 -13.37
C LYS A 261 -3.93 5.94 -14.73
N PHE A 262 -3.13 5.42 -15.66
CA PHE A 262 -3.60 4.95 -16.95
C PHE A 262 -4.61 3.80 -16.81
N SER A 263 -4.31 2.78 -16.00
CA SER A 263 -5.17 1.60 -15.87
C SER A 263 -6.53 1.93 -15.23
N MET A 264 -6.57 2.79 -14.22
CA MET A 264 -7.83 3.23 -13.62
C MET A 264 -8.75 3.90 -14.66
N LYS A 265 -8.19 4.74 -15.51
CA LYS A 265 -8.93 5.46 -16.54
C LYS A 265 -9.34 4.59 -17.73
N TYR A 266 -8.42 3.82 -18.30
CA TYR A 266 -8.63 3.19 -19.61
C TYR A 266 -8.95 1.69 -19.55
N ILE A 267 -8.56 1.01 -18.46
CA ILE A 267 -8.85 -0.43 -18.27
C ILE A 267 -10.09 -0.60 -17.38
N TYR A 268 -10.11 0.04 -16.22
CA TYR A 268 -11.25 -0.06 -15.30
C TYR A 268 -12.36 0.93 -15.62
N ASN A 269 -12.08 1.98 -16.41
CA ASN A 269 -13.04 3.03 -16.79
C ASN A 269 -13.75 3.65 -15.58
N VAL A 270 -13.02 3.83 -14.47
CA VAL A 270 -13.54 4.40 -13.23
C VAL A 270 -13.41 5.91 -13.28
N LYS A 271 -14.50 6.63 -13.02
CA LYS A 271 -14.49 8.09 -12.95
C LYS A 271 -13.98 8.55 -11.58
N GLU A 272 -13.37 9.72 -11.55
CA GLU A 272 -12.96 10.35 -10.30
C GLU A 272 -14.16 10.52 -9.35
N GLY A 273 -13.95 10.21 -8.08
CA GLY A 273 -15.00 10.28 -7.05
C GLY A 273 -15.89 9.03 -6.91
N GLU A 274 -15.86 8.11 -7.86
CA GLU A 274 -16.57 6.83 -7.74
C GLU A 274 -15.92 5.90 -6.72
N THR A 275 -16.70 4.98 -6.15
CA THR A 275 -16.16 3.94 -5.27
C THR A 275 -15.65 2.77 -6.10
N PHE A 276 -14.40 2.40 -5.86
CA PHE A 276 -13.75 1.22 -6.44
C PHE A 276 -13.48 0.18 -5.35
N TRP A 277 -13.65 -1.09 -5.66
CA TRP A 277 -13.33 -2.18 -4.75
C TRP A 277 -12.50 -3.27 -5.41
N ALA A 278 -11.26 -3.45 -4.95
CA ALA A 278 -10.51 -4.67 -5.22
C ALA A 278 -10.69 -5.63 -4.03
N ALA A 279 -11.45 -6.70 -4.26
CA ALA A 279 -11.68 -7.74 -3.25
C ALA A 279 -10.47 -8.67 -3.16
N SER A 280 -9.39 -8.15 -2.62
CA SER A 280 -8.07 -8.79 -2.50
C SER A 280 -7.44 -8.41 -1.15
N ASP A 281 -6.16 -8.75 -0.95
CA ASP A 281 -5.39 -8.42 0.25
C ASP A 281 -4.19 -7.53 -0.09
N MET A 282 -3.83 -6.60 0.81
CA MET A 282 -2.71 -5.67 0.63
C MET A 282 -1.35 -6.38 0.56
N GLY A 283 -1.23 -7.62 1.03
CA GLY A 283 -0.03 -8.44 0.88
C GLY A 283 0.22 -8.95 -0.55
N TRP A 284 -0.68 -8.70 -1.51
CA TRP A 284 -0.56 -9.10 -2.90
C TRP A 284 -0.36 -7.90 -3.84
N ALA A 285 0.14 -8.17 -5.05
CA ALA A 285 0.32 -7.13 -6.07
C ALA A 285 -0.97 -6.38 -6.40
N VAL A 286 -2.10 -7.08 -6.44
CA VAL A 286 -3.43 -6.50 -6.65
C VAL A 286 -3.79 -5.55 -5.51
N GLY A 287 -3.47 -5.92 -4.26
CA GLY A 287 -3.74 -5.07 -3.10
C GLY A 287 -2.97 -3.75 -3.13
N HIS A 288 -1.65 -3.81 -3.40
CA HIS A 288 -0.86 -2.59 -3.59
C HIS A 288 -1.43 -1.72 -4.70
N SER A 289 -1.70 -2.32 -5.86
CA SER A 289 -2.10 -1.58 -7.05
C SER A 289 -3.53 -1.05 -6.98
N TYR A 290 -4.48 -1.86 -6.49
CA TYR A 290 -5.91 -1.60 -6.70
C TYR A 290 -6.76 -1.58 -5.42
N ILE A 291 -6.18 -1.89 -4.24
CA ILE A 291 -6.79 -1.45 -2.97
C ILE A 291 -6.25 -0.07 -2.60
N LEU A 292 -4.97 0.21 -2.88
CA LEU A 292 -4.31 1.42 -2.39
C LEU A 292 -4.00 2.43 -3.49
N TYR A 293 -2.88 2.23 -4.23
CA TYR A 293 -2.29 3.31 -5.03
C TYR A 293 -3.15 3.75 -6.24
N GLY A 294 -3.68 2.81 -7.02
CA GLY A 294 -4.45 3.11 -8.23
C GLY A 294 -5.73 3.94 -7.96
N PRO A 295 -6.63 3.46 -7.09
CA PRO A 295 -7.83 4.22 -6.75
C PRO A 295 -7.52 5.60 -6.18
N LEU A 296 -6.57 5.71 -5.24
CA LEU A 296 -6.22 7.00 -4.65
C LEU A 296 -5.56 7.96 -5.66
N LEU A 297 -4.68 7.48 -6.55
CA LEU A 297 -4.16 8.29 -7.66
C LEU A 297 -5.26 8.86 -8.55
N ASN A 298 -6.34 8.12 -8.72
CA ASN A 298 -7.50 8.54 -9.53
C ASN A 298 -8.60 9.23 -8.69
N ARG A 299 -8.31 9.60 -7.43
CA ARG A 299 -9.26 10.25 -6.50
C ARG A 299 -10.55 9.44 -6.30
N ASN A 300 -10.45 8.12 -6.30
CA ASN A 300 -11.55 7.22 -5.99
C ASN A 300 -11.60 6.90 -4.50
N SER A 301 -12.81 6.71 -3.97
CA SER A 301 -12.97 6.01 -2.70
C SER A 301 -12.63 4.54 -2.90
N THR A 302 -11.87 3.95 -1.98
CA THR A 302 -11.54 2.52 -2.03
C THR A 302 -11.97 1.80 -0.76
N ILE A 303 -12.29 0.50 -0.88
CA ILE A 303 -12.79 -0.30 0.24
C ILE A 303 -11.66 -1.12 0.84
N ILE A 304 -11.46 -0.97 2.14
CA ILE A 304 -10.63 -1.84 2.96
C ILE A 304 -11.56 -2.80 3.70
N PHE A 305 -11.61 -4.04 3.24
CA PHE A 305 -12.48 -5.06 3.79
C PHE A 305 -11.70 -5.98 4.74
N GLU A 306 -12.07 -6.00 6.02
CA GLU A 306 -11.50 -6.94 7.00
C GLU A 306 -12.40 -8.16 7.15
N GLY A 307 -12.03 -9.23 6.46
CA GLY A 307 -12.76 -10.49 6.42
C GLY A 307 -12.47 -11.27 5.14
N LYS A 308 -13.11 -12.42 5.02
CA LYS A 308 -13.10 -13.19 3.77
C LYS A 308 -14.49 -13.05 3.12
N PRO A 309 -14.60 -12.42 1.94
CA PRO A 309 -15.90 -12.08 1.37
C PRO A 309 -16.89 -13.26 1.23
N ILE A 310 -16.39 -14.49 1.09
CA ILE A 310 -17.24 -15.70 0.97
C ILE A 310 -17.69 -16.23 2.34
N LYS A 311 -16.95 -15.91 3.42
CA LYS A 311 -17.15 -16.51 4.75
C LYS A 311 -17.45 -15.52 5.87
N THR A 312 -17.46 -14.23 5.58
CA THR A 312 -17.56 -13.20 6.63
C THR A 312 -18.60 -12.13 6.29
N PRO A 313 -19.83 -12.20 6.79
CA PRO A 313 -20.38 -13.34 7.55
C PRO A 313 -20.77 -14.53 6.66
N ASP A 314 -21.08 -14.29 5.37
CA ASP A 314 -21.57 -15.30 4.43
C ASP A 314 -21.31 -14.88 2.96
N ALA A 315 -21.81 -15.68 2.02
CA ALA A 315 -21.61 -15.46 0.58
C ALA A 315 -22.33 -14.21 0.03
N SER A 316 -23.27 -13.60 0.77
CA SER A 316 -23.96 -12.37 0.34
C SER A 316 -23.10 -11.11 0.50
N THR A 317 -21.96 -11.22 1.18
CA THR A 317 -21.09 -10.09 1.53
C THR A 317 -20.66 -9.25 0.33
N PHE A 318 -20.32 -9.87 -0.80
CA PHE A 318 -19.97 -9.13 -2.02
C PHE A 318 -21.10 -8.18 -2.45
N TRP A 319 -22.31 -8.68 -2.51
CA TRP A 319 -23.48 -7.95 -2.97
C TRP A 319 -23.87 -6.85 -2.00
N ARG A 320 -23.78 -7.13 -0.69
CA ARG A 320 -23.99 -6.13 0.36
C ARG A 320 -23.02 -4.95 0.21
N ILE A 321 -21.71 -5.20 0.12
CA ILE A 321 -20.68 -4.17 -0.03
C ILE A 321 -20.93 -3.34 -1.29
N ILE A 322 -21.23 -4.00 -2.43
CA ILE A 322 -21.50 -3.31 -3.69
C ILE A 322 -22.69 -2.37 -3.54
N ALA A 323 -23.79 -2.84 -2.93
CA ALA A 323 -25.01 -2.07 -2.78
C ALA A 323 -24.86 -0.92 -1.77
N GLU A 324 -24.35 -1.21 -0.55
CA GLU A 324 -24.24 -0.23 0.54
C GLU A 324 -23.23 0.87 0.25
N HIS A 325 -22.09 0.52 -0.38
CA HIS A 325 -21.02 1.48 -0.65
C HIS A 325 -21.06 2.02 -2.09
N LYS A 326 -22.11 1.68 -2.85
CA LYS A 326 -22.30 2.14 -4.24
C LYS A 326 -21.08 1.92 -5.12
N VAL A 327 -20.54 0.70 -5.07
CA VAL A 327 -19.33 0.32 -5.83
C VAL A 327 -19.61 0.39 -7.32
N GLY A 328 -18.93 1.28 -8.03
CA GLY A 328 -19.04 1.44 -9.48
C GLY A 328 -18.28 0.36 -10.26
N THR A 329 -17.15 -0.08 -9.72
CA THR A 329 -16.31 -1.13 -10.33
C THR A 329 -15.72 -2.02 -9.25
N MET A 330 -15.83 -3.35 -9.45
CA MET A 330 -15.20 -4.35 -8.58
C MET A 330 -14.15 -5.14 -9.36
N PHE A 331 -13.01 -5.37 -8.73
CA PHE A 331 -11.95 -6.26 -9.22
C PHE A 331 -11.75 -7.42 -8.23
N THR A 332 -11.89 -8.64 -8.71
CA THR A 332 -11.73 -9.85 -7.87
C THR A 332 -11.18 -11.02 -8.66
N ALA A 333 -10.81 -12.10 -7.98
CA ALA A 333 -10.41 -13.35 -8.62
C ALA A 333 -11.65 -14.16 -9.05
N PRO A 334 -11.62 -14.87 -10.20
CA PRO A 334 -12.74 -15.69 -10.65
C PRO A 334 -13.19 -16.74 -9.63
N THR A 335 -12.26 -17.24 -8.81
CA THR A 335 -12.53 -18.24 -7.76
C THR A 335 -13.26 -17.69 -6.53
N ALA A 336 -13.50 -16.39 -6.49
CA ALA A 336 -14.16 -15.73 -5.36
C ALA A 336 -15.65 -15.42 -5.65
N ILE A 337 -16.15 -15.76 -6.85
CA ILE A 337 -17.54 -15.54 -7.28
C ILE A 337 -18.26 -16.88 -7.43
#